data_e937e07c88af8d3e418037a4c58f81f2
#
_entry.id   e937e07c88af8d3e418037a4c58f81f2
#
_cell.length_a   1.000
_cell.length_b   1.000
_cell.length_c   1.000
_cell.angle_alpha   90.00
_cell.angle_beta   90.00
_cell.angle_gamma   90.00
#
_symmetry.space_group_name_H-M   'P 1'
#
loop_
_entity.id
_entity.type
_entity.pdbx_description
1 polymer ?
#
loop_
_entity_poly.entity_id
_entity_poly.type
_entity_poly.pdbx_seq_one_letter_code
_entity_poly.pdbx_strand_id
1 'polypeptide(L)'
;MIYIQNLIKTVPDRRLFEINSLSINKNDKIALIGENGRGKTTLLRIILGLDNDYIGQVRVDSELSYLLNYDVKVNDFSDEIYSRSQLSIDGKYSPGEAQRLKLTDLLSDSFKFLLIDEPTSHLDLKQKEELIEKLNSRKVGYLLISHDRDFINKTCKKILELKNGKIEEYNGDYKFYLEEREKRLKFKEKEYSNFIKEKRRLENLASNIKEH
;
A
#
# COMPACT_ATOMS: atom_id res chain seq x y z
N MET A 1 9.94 9.34 9.64
CA MET A 1 8.48 9.25 9.82
C MET A 1 7.80 9.94 8.64
N ILE A 2 6.61 9.48 8.25
CA ILE A 2 5.83 10.09 7.17
C ILE A 2 4.52 10.55 7.80
N TYR A 3 4.16 11.82 7.58
CA TYR A 3 2.94 12.44 8.07
C TYR A 3 2.15 13.01 6.92
N ILE A 4 0.87 12.68 6.88
CA ILE A 4 -0.07 13.16 5.88
C ILE A 4 -1.25 13.81 6.61
N GLN A 5 -1.62 15.04 6.20
CA GLN A 5 -2.76 15.76 6.77
C GLN A 5 -3.60 16.38 5.65
N ASN A 6 -4.91 16.12 5.71
CA ASN A 6 -5.91 16.67 4.80
C ASN A 6 -5.53 16.51 3.31
N LEU A 7 -4.93 15.37 2.96
CA LEU A 7 -4.48 15.08 1.61
C LEU A 7 -5.66 14.75 0.72
N ILE A 8 -5.89 15.55 -0.31
CA ILE A 8 -6.88 15.30 -1.34
C ILE A 8 -6.18 15.20 -2.70
N LYS A 9 -6.36 14.09 -3.38
CA LYS A 9 -5.90 13.90 -4.76
C LYS A 9 -7.09 13.72 -5.68
N THR A 10 -7.11 14.55 -6.73
CA THR A 10 -8.08 14.47 -7.82
C THR A 10 -7.36 14.16 -9.14
N VAL A 11 -8.07 13.53 -10.04
CA VAL A 11 -7.72 13.41 -11.46
C VAL A 11 -8.86 14.03 -12.26
N PRO A 12 -8.74 14.31 -13.57
CA PRO A 12 -9.72 15.09 -14.31
C PRO A 12 -11.18 14.66 -14.08
N ASP A 13 -11.42 13.35 -13.98
CA ASP A 13 -12.79 12.81 -13.95
C ASP A 13 -13.30 12.45 -12.54
N ARG A 14 -12.40 12.41 -11.52
CA ARG A 14 -12.80 11.98 -10.17
C ARG A 14 -11.80 12.31 -9.08
N ARG A 15 -12.27 12.32 -7.84
CA ARG A 15 -11.41 12.27 -6.67
C ARG A 15 -10.87 10.83 -6.51
N LEU A 16 -9.55 10.70 -6.41
CA LEU A 16 -8.91 9.40 -6.13
C LEU A 16 -9.03 9.04 -4.66
N PHE A 17 -8.63 9.99 -3.78
CA PHE A 17 -8.70 9.78 -2.34
C PHE A 17 -8.68 11.10 -1.56
N GLU A 18 -9.16 10.98 -0.32
CA GLU A 18 -9.12 12.00 0.72
C GLU A 18 -8.65 11.35 2.02
N ILE A 19 -7.47 11.73 2.49
CA ILE A 19 -6.83 11.19 3.69
C ILE A 19 -6.72 12.32 4.71
N ASN A 20 -7.57 12.30 5.74
CA ASN A 20 -7.60 13.33 6.75
C ASN A 20 -6.31 13.34 7.57
N SER A 21 -5.86 12.17 8.00
CA SER A 21 -4.63 12.00 8.76
C SER A 21 -4.09 10.59 8.54
N LEU A 22 -2.77 10.48 8.32
CA LEU A 22 -2.05 9.22 8.28
C LEU A 22 -0.65 9.44 8.83
N SER A 23 -0.22 8.57 9.75
CA SER A 23 1.13 8.58 10.31
C SER A 23 1.77 7.22 10.13
N ILE A 24 2.98 7.22 9.54
CA ILE A 24 3.77 6.01 9.33
C ILE A 24 5.10 6.17 10.07
N ASN A 25 5.36 5.25 10.99
CA ASN A 25 6.58 5.26 11.78
C ASN A 25 7.75 4.63 11.04
N LYS A 26 8.97 4.98 11.45
CA LYS A 26 10.21 4.50 10.82
C LYS A 26 10.32 2.97 10.77
N ASN A 27 9.74 2.27 11.72
CA ASN A 27 9.86 0.81 11.85
C ASN A 27 8.61 0.04 11.38
N ASP A 28 7.59 0.75 10.88
CA ASP A 28 6.35 0.13 10.43
C ASP A 28 6.59 -0.71 9.17
N LYS A 29 6.10 -1.95 9.16
CA LYS A 29 6.11 -2.87 8.02
C LYS A 29 4.69 -2.98 7.47
N ILE A 30 4.40 -2.21 6.44
CA ILE A 30 3.03 -1.91 5.99
C ILE A 30 2.79 -2.44 4.58
N ALA A 31 1.62 -3.08 4.37
CA ALA A 31 1.08 -3.27 3.03
C ALA A 31 -0.03 -2.25 2.76
N LEU A 32 0.06 -1.56 1.62
CA LEU A 32 -1.00 -0.73 1.06
C LEU A 32 -1.78 -1.56 0.03
N ILE A 33 -3.01 -1.89 0.36
CA ILE A 33 -3.90 -2.68 -0.48
C ILE A 33 -5.11 -1.88 -0.95
N GLY A 34 -5.82 -2.39 -1.94
CA GLY A 34 -7.03 -1.77 -2.51
C GLY A 34 -7.19 -2.13 -3.98
N GLU A 35 -8.33 -1.82 -4.56
CA GLU A 35 -8.63 -2.07 -5.97
C GLU A 35 -7.64 -1.37 -6.91
N ASN A 36 -7.48 -1.91 -8.12
CA ASN A 36 -6.64 -1.28 -9.15
C ASN A 36 -7.23 0.08 -9.57
N GLY A 37 -6.34 1.02 -9.88
CA GLY A 37 -6.73 2.38 -10.29
C GLY A 37 -7.29 3.26 -9.17
N ARG A 38 -7.21 2.85 -7.90
CA ARG A 38 -7.67 3.66 -6.75
C ARG A 38 -6.63 4.66 -6.24
N GLY A 39 -5.41 4.66 -6.80
CA GLY A 39 -4.39 5.66 -6.47
C GLY A 39 -3.32 5.16 -5.50
N LYS A 40 -3.13 3.85 -5.31
CA LYS A 40 -2.07 3.31 -4.45
C LYS A 40 -0.67 3.80 -4.87
N THR A 41 -0.30 3.59 -6.14
CA THR A 41 0.96 4.08 -6.71
C THR A 41 1.05 5.61 -6.69
N THR A 42 -0.08 6.30 -6.91
CA THR A 42 -0.16 7.76 -6.81
C THR A 42 0.19 8.23 -5.40
N LEU A 43 -0.31 7.57 -4.37
CA LEU A 43 0.04 7.89 -2.98
C LEU A 43 1.55 7.71 -2.73
N LEU A 44 2.17 6.64 -3.22
CA LEU A 44 3.63 6.48 -3.14
C LEU A 44 4.37 7.61 -3.86
N ARG A 45 3.91 8.01 -5.07
CA ARG A 45 4.53 9.11 -5.82
C ARG A 45 4.43 10.46 -5.09
N ILE A 46 3.31 10.72 -4.42
CA ILE A 46 3.12 11.92 -3.58
C ILE A 46 4.10 11.88 -2.39
N ILE A 47 4.22 10.77 -1.69
CA ILE A 47 5.15 10.62 -0.56
C ILE A 47 6.60 10.83 -1.01
N LEU A 48 6.95 10.42 -2.24
CA LEU A 48 8.26 10.62 -2.85
C LEU A 48 8.50 12.05 -3.37
N GLY A 49 7.49 12.91 -3.37
CA GLY A 49 7.56 14.24 -4.00
C GLY A 49 7.61 14.21 -5.53
N LEU A 50 7.26 13.07 -6.16
CA LEU A 50 7.19 12.90 -7.61
C LEU A 50 5.84 13.36 -8.21
N ASP A 51 4.83 13.56 -7.38
CA ASP A 51 3.53 14.12 -7.74
C ASP A 51 3.19 15.20 -6.71
N ASN A 52 3.16 16.45 -7.13
CA ASN A 52 2.89 17.61 -6.27
C ASN A 52 1.53 18.25 -6.55
N ASP A 53 0.72 17.65 -7.44
CA ASP A 53 -0.63 18.10 -7.75
C ASP A 53 -1.64 17.51 -6.77
N TYR A 54 -1.70 18.07 -5.56
CA TYR A 54 -2.62 17.68 -4.49
C TYR A 54 -2.90 18.83 -3.53
N ILE A 55 -3.95 18.70 -2.73
CA ILE A 55 -4.27 19.61 -1.62
C ILE A 55 -3.91 18.93 -0.32
N GLY A 56 -3.42 19.67 0.66
CA GLY A 56 -3.04 19.16 1.97
C GLY A 56 -1.55 19.21 2.24
N GLN A 57 -1.08 18.43 3.21
CA GLN A 57 0.31 18.44 3.64
C GLN A 57 0.87 17.02 3.72
N VAL A 58 2.06 16.85 3.17
CA VAL A 58 2.86 15.62 3.29
C VAL A 58 4.24 15.99 3.78
N ARG A 59 4.63 15.43 4.92
CA ARG A 59 5.95 15.64 5.52
C ARG A 59 6.65 14.30 5.67
N VAL A 60 7.89 14.25 5.23
CA VAL A 60 8.75 13.06 5.28
C VAL A 60 10.02 13.40 6.05
N ASP A 61 10.20 12.81 7.22
CA ASP A 61 11.34 13.01 8.11
C ASP A 61 12.32 11.81 8.07
N SER A 62 12.27 11.01 7.00
CA SER A 62 13.13 9.83 6.82
C SER A 62 13.77 9.85 5.46
N GLU A 63 14.97 9.34 5.34
CA GLU A 63 15.50 9.00 4.03
C GLU A 63 14.69 7.86 3.43
N LEU A 64 14.33 8.04 2.16
CA LEU A 64 13.54 7.08 1.39
C LEU A 64 14.40 6.42 0.32
N SER A 65 14.16 5.14 0.09
CA SER A 65 14.53 4.45 -1.14
C SER A 65 13.28 3.83 -1.76
N TYR A 66 13.22 3.70 -3.07
CA TYR A 66 11.99 3.25 -3.72
C TYR A 66 12.22 2.37 -4.94
N LEU A 67 11.26 1.50 -5.17
CA LEU A 67 11.06 0.74 -6.40
C LEU A 67 9.61 0.93 -6.85
N LEU A 68 9.40 1.70 -7.91
CA LEU A 68 8.09 1.82 -8.57
C LEU A 68 8.05 0.94 -9.82
N ASN A 69 6.93 0.30 -10.06
CA ASN A 69 6.75 -0.72 -11.10
C ASN A 69 7.08 -0.23 -12.54
N TYR A 70 7.00 1.08 -12.78
CA TYR A 70 7.23 1.68 -14.12
C TYR A 70 8.60 2.36 -14.30
N ASP A 71 9.40 2.48 -13.25
CA ASP A 71 10.68 3.23 -13.28
C ASP A 71 11.91 2.31 -13.26
N VAL A 72 11.86 1.20 -14.01
CA VAL A 72 12.99 0.28 -14.10
C VAL A 72 14.01 0.80 -15.14
N LYS A 73 14.60 1.98 -14.88
CA LYS A 73 15.86 2.33 -15.54
C LYS A 73 16.98 1.61 -14.80
N VAL A 74 17.73 0.78 -15.51
CA VAL A 74 18.97 0.21 -15.00
C VAL A 74 19.98 1.36 -15.02
N ASN A 75 20.28 1.90 -13.85
CA ASN A 75 21.38 2.86 -13.67
C ASN A 75 22.68 2.07 -13.49
N ASP A 76 23.81 2.75 -13.52
CA ASP A 76 25.10 2.15 -13.21
C ASP A 76 25.13 1.71 -11.74
N PHE A 77 24.93 0.42 -11.50
CA PHE A 77 25.05 -0.19 -10.19
C PHE A 77 26.54 -0.51 -9.91
N SER A 78 26.89 -0.63 -8.63
CA SER A 78 28.24 -1.08 -8.26
C SER A 78 28.46 -2.54 -8.61
N ASP A 79 29.71 -2.94 -8.82
CA ASP A 79 30.10 -4.33 -9.09
C ASP A 79 29.60 -5.30 -8.02
N GLU A 80 29.50 -4.83 -6.77
CA GLU A 80 28.95 -5.57 -5.65
C GLU A 80 27.46 -5.91 -5.86
N ILE A 81 26.67 -4.98 -6.38
CA ILE A 81 25.24 -5.19 -6.68
C ILE A 81 25.07 -6.22 -7.81
N TYR A 82 25.88 -6.12 -8.86
CA TYR A 82 25.88 -7.11 -9.93
C TYR A 82 26.25 -8.49 -9.40
N SER A 83 27.30 -8.62 -8.62
CA SER A 83 27.72 -9.88 -7.99
C SER A 83 26.62 -10.49 -7.12
N ARG A 84 26.00 -9.68 -6.25
CA ARG A 84 24.91 -10.12 -5.35
C ARG A 84 23.64 -10.51 -6.11
N SER A 85 23.37 -9.87 -7.24
CA SER A 85 22.22 -10.19 -8.09
C SER A 85 22.48 -11.39 -9.03
N GLN A 86 23.72 -11.87 -9.11
CA GLN A 86 24.16 -12.92 -10.03
C GLN A 86 23.93 -12.54 -11.50
N LEU A 87 24.12 -11.28 -11.85
CA LEU A 87 23.97 -10.75 -13.21
C LEU A 87 25.28 -10.12 -13.68
N SER A 88 25.53 -10.16 -15.01
CA SER A 88 26.73 -9.57 -15.61
C SER A 88 26.61 -8.05 -15.75
N ILE A 89 27.74 -7.34 -15.65
CA ILE A 89 27.79 -5.87 -15.71
C ILE A 89 27.34 -5.32 -17.08
N ASP A 90 27.68 -6.01 -18.17
CA ASP A 90 27.44 -5.55 -19.56
C ASP A 90 26.19 -6.17 -20.20
N GLY A 91 25.27 -6.68 -19.42
CA GLY A 91 24.11 -7.42 -19.93
C GLY A 91 22.96 -6.52 -20.42
N LYS A 92 22.25 -6.99 -21.44
CA LYS A 92 20.90 -6.51 -21.72
C LYS A 92 19.96 -7.27 -20.79
N TYR A 93 19.34 -6.56 -19.85
CA TYR A 93 18.50 -7.20 -18.85
C TYR A 93 17.05 -7.30 -19.31
N SER A 94 16.43 -8.45 -19.08
CA SER A 94 14.99 -8.59 -19.12
C SER A 94 14.35 -7.72 -18.02
N PRO A 95 13.06 -7.38 -18.12
CA PRO A 95 12.37 -6.61 -17.07
C PRO A 95 12.51 -7.22 -15.68
N GLY A 96 12.48 -8.55 -15.55
CA GLY A 96 12.66 -9.25 -14.29
C GLY A 96 14.08 -9.16 -13.73
N GLU A 97 15.09 -9.26 -14.57
CA GLU A 97 16.49 -9.10 -14.16
C GLU A 97 16.79 -7.66 -13.74
N ALA A 98 16.27 -6.68 -14.46
CA ALA A 98 16.39 -5.28 -14.10
C ALA A 98 15.70 -4.98 -12.75
N GLN A 99 14.54 -5.58 -12.49
CA GLN A 99 13.85 -5.49 -11.20
C GLN A 99 14.69 -6.14 -10.08
N ARG A 100 15.31 -7.29 -10.33
CA ARG A 100 16.19 -7.97 -9.36
C ARG A 100 17.41 -7.14 -9.01
N LEU A 101 18.07 -6.49 -9.98
CA LEU A 101 19.16 -5.55 -9.71
C LEU A 101 18.72 -4.43 -8.79
N LYS A 102 17.62 -3.77 -9.11
CA LYS A 102 17.07 -2.68 -8.29
C LYS A 102 16.67 -3.13 -6.90
N LEU A 103 16.04 -4.31 -6.76
CA LEU A 103 15.73 -4.87 -5.45
C LEU A 103 16.99 -5.16 -4.64
N THR A 104 18.05 -5.67 -5.28
CA THR A 104 19.31 -5.94 -4.62
C THR A 104 19.95 -4.64 -4.11
N ASP A 105 19.98 -3.61 -4.94
CA ASP A 105 20.45 -2.27 -4.56
C ASP A 105 19.61 -1.65 -3.44
N LEU A 106 18.29 -1.63 -3.61
CA LEU A 106 17.34 -1.12 -2.62
C LEU A 106 17.51 -1.76 -1.23
N LEU A 107 17.78 -3.06 -1.19
CA LEU A 107 17.92 -3.83 0.03
C LEU A 107 19.33 -3.76 0.63
N SER A 108 20.32 -3.24 -0.10
CA SER A 108 21.70 -3.06 0.40
C SER A 108 21.77 -2.03 1.52
N ASP A 109 20.96 -0.98 1.46
CA ASP A 109 20.86 0.06 2.49
C ASP A 109 19.78 -0.30 3.53
N SER A 110 20.20 -0.68 4.73
CA SER A 110 19.30 -1.08 5.82
C SER A 110 18.74 0.09 6.62
N PHE A 111 19.17 1.33 6.37
CA PHE A 111 18.81 2.50 7.17
C PHE A 111 17.68 3.34 6.58
N LYS A 112 17.40 3.20 5.29
CA LYS A 112 16.33 3.93 4.59
C LYS A 112 14.99 3.23 4.70
N PHE A 113 13.93 4.01 4.80
CA PHE A 113 12.56 3.50 4.70
C PHE A 113 12.24 3.21 3.23
N LEU A 114 11.66 2.04 2.94
CA LEU A 114 11.42 1.61 1.57
C LEU A 114 9.97 1.86 1.13
N LEU A 115 9.81 2.37 -0.09
CA LEU A 115 8.54 2.42 -0.80
C LEU A 115 8.60 1.47 -1.99
N ILE A 116 7.80 0.43 -2.00
CA ILE A 116 7.94 -0.66 -2.97
C ILE A 116 6.58 -0.95 -3.63
N ASP A 117 6.55 -0.89 -4.95
CA ASP A 117 5.34 -1.21 -5.74
C ASP A 117 5.56 -2.53 -6.49
N GLU A 118 4.76 -3.55 -6.17
CA GLU A 118 4.71 -4.89 -6.75
C GLU A 118 6.08 -5.62 -6.81
N PRO A 119 6.80 -5.80 -5.69
CA PRO A 119 8.15 -6.37 -5.70
C PRO A 119 8.20 -7.84 -6.14
N THR A 120 7.09 -8.55 -6.08
CA THR A 120 7.02 -9.99 -6.38
C THR A 120 6.69 -10.31 -7.84
N SER A 121 6.39 -9.28 -8.67
CA SER A 121 6.01 -9.43 -10.04
C SER A 121 7.14 -9.99 -10.86
N HIS A 122 7.59 -10.91 -11.26
CA HIS A 122 8.74 -11.46 -12.01
C HIS A 122 9.76 -12.22 -11.15
N LEU A 123 9.41 -12.51 -9.87
CA LEU A 123 10.24 -13.36 -9.02
C LEU A 123 9.75 -14.80 -9.05
N ASP A 124 10.68 -15.74 -9.12
CA ASP A 124 10.40 -17.14 -8.84
C ASP A 124 10.22 -17.39 -7.32
N LEU A 125 9.84 -18.62 -6.96
CA LEU A 125 9.59 -18.97 -5.56
C LEU A 125 10.81 -18.76 -4.66
N LYS A 126 12.00 -19.13 -5.14
CA LYS A 126 13.24 -19.00 -4.37
C LYS A 126 13.59 -17.52 -4.14
N GLN A 127 13.52 -16.73 -5.19
CA GLN A 127 13.77 -15.27 -5.12
C GLN A 127 12.76 -14.58 -4.20
N LYS A 128 11.49 -15.02 -4.22
CA LYS A 128 10.46 -14.51 -3.33
C LYS A 128 10.77 -14.84 -1.86
N GLU A 129 11.21 -16.04 -1.56
CA GLU A 129 11.60 -16.44 -0.21
C GLU A 129 12.80 -15.64 0.29
N GLU A 130 13.84 -15.46 -0.55
CA GLU A 130 14.99 -14.62 -0.23
C GLU A 130 14.58 -13.16 0.04
N LEU A 131 13.62 -12.62 -0.73
CA LEU A 131 13.08 -11.27 -0.51
C LEU A 131 12.35 -11.18 0.83
N ILE A 132 11.54 -12.18 1.18
CA ILE A 132 10.84 -12.25 2.48
C ILE A 132 11.85 -12.23 3.63
N GLU A 133 12.89 -13.03 3.56
CA GLU A 133 13.93 -13.08 4.60
C GLU A 133 14.64 -11.73 4.75
N LYS A 134 15.04 -11.10 3.64
CA LYS A 134 15.69 -9.79 3.63
C LYS A 134 14.78 -8.71 4.21
N LEU A 135 13.50 -8.65 3.84
CA LEU A 135 12.54 -7.68 4.39
C LEU A 135 12.29 -7.91 5.88
N ASN A 136 12.21 -9.17 6.32
CA ASN A 136 11.98 -9.50 7.72
C ASN A 136 13.18 -9.14 8.61
N SER A 137 14.40 -9.28 8.12
CA SER A 137 15.62 -8.95 8.85
C SER A 137 15.87 -7.44 9.02
N ARG A 138 15.19 -6.58 8.23
CA ARG A 138 15.34 -5.12 8.31
C ARG A 138 14.82 -4.56 9.63
N LYS A 139 15.60 -3.63 10.21
CA LYS A 139 15.19 -2.84 11.38
C LYS A 139 14.30 -1.66 10.99
N VAL A 140 14.63 -1.00 9.87
CA VAL A 140 13.82 0.08 9.31
C VAL A 140 12.70 -0.52 8.46
N GLY A 141 11.51 0.07 8.57
CA GLY A 141 10.30 -0.42 7.93
C GLY A 141 10.19 -0.11 6.44
N TYR A 142 9.00 -0.36 5.95
CA TYR A 142 8.64 -0.12 4.55
C TYR A 142 7.12 0.02 4.38
N LEU A 143 6.74 0.63 3.27
CA LEU A 143 5.39 0.63 2.73
C LEU A 143 5.43 -0.06 1.37
N LEU A 144 4.77 -1.20 1.23
CA LEU A 144 4.71 -1.94 -0.02
C LEU A 144 3.29 -2.06 -0.56
N ILE A 145 3.19 -2.10 -1.87
CA ILE A 145 1.98 -2.49 -2.60
C ILE A 145 2.24 -3.88 -3.16
N SER A 146 1.34 -4.82 -2.93
CA SER A 146 1.38 -6.14 -3.56
C SER A 146 -0.02 -6.76 -3.65
N HIS A 147 -0.21 -7.61 -4.65
CA HIS A 147 -1.38 -8.48 -4.78
C HIS A 147 -1.14 -9.89 -4.23
N ASP A 148 0.10 -10.20 -3.86
CA ASP A 148 0.49 -11.48 -3.30
C ASP A 148 0.18 -11.55 -1.80
N ARG A 149 -0.93 -12.22 -1.48
CA ARG A 149 -1.46 -12.33 -0.11
C ARG A 149 -0.53 -13.08 0.83
N ASP A 150 0.14 -14.12 0.34
CA ASP A 150 1.09 -14.91 1.13
C ASP A 150 2.34 -14.07 1.47
N PHE A 151 2.85 -13.32 0.48
CA PHE A 151 3.95 -12.40 0.66
C PHE A 151 3.62 -11.31 1.70
N ILE A 152 2.45 -10.66 1.58
CA ILE A 152 1.99 -9.64 2.54
C ILE A 152 1.90 -10.24 3.94
N ASN A 153 1.30 -11.42 4.08
CA ASN A 153 1.10 -12.07 5.38
C ASN A 153 2.43 -12.42 6.07
N LYS A 154 3.45 -12.80 5.29
CA LYS A 154 4.78 -13.15 5.81
C LYS A 154 5.66 -11.94 6.14
N THR A 155 5.38 -10.78 5.55
CA THR A 155 6.26 -9.62 5.65
C THR A 155 5.66 -8.43 6.39
N CYS A 156 4.36 -8.18 6.29
CA CYS A 156 3.74 -6.99 6.86
C CYS A 156 3.09 -7.26 8.23
N LYS A 157 3.08 -6.21 9.06
CA LYS A 157 2.48 -6.23 10.40
C LYS A 157 1.36 -5.20 10.53
N LYS A 158 1.15 -4.41 9.50
CA LYS A 158 0.09 -3.40 9.41
C LYS A 158 -0.43 -3.37 7.98
N ILE A 159 -1.75 -3.25 7.83
CA ILE A 159 -2.41 -3.12 6.54
C ILE A 159 -3.08 -1.75 6.46
N LEU A 160 -2.86 -1.04 5.36
CA LEU A 160 -3.61 0.13 4.96
C LEU A 160 -4.48 -0.24 3.76
N GLU A 161 -5.80 -0.20 3.92
CA GLU A 161 -6.73 -0.44 2.82
C GLU A 161 -7.20 0.89 2.23
N LEU A 162 -6.84 1.16 0.97
CA LEU A 162 -7.39 2.29 0.21
C LEU A 162 -8.71 1.89 -0.42
N LYS A 163 -9.81 2.31 0.21
CA LYS A 163 -11.17 1.93 -0.17
C LYS A 163 -12.08 3.15 -0.20
N ASN A 164 -12.87 3.28 -1.26
CA ASN A 164 -13.79 4.41 -1.46
C ASN A 164 -13.12 5.79 -1.24
N GLY A 165 -11.88 5.91 -1.66
CA GLY A 165 -11.10 7.14 -1.52
C GLY A 165 -10.61 7.46 -0.10
N LYS A 166 -10.72 6.52 0.85
CA LYS A 166 -10.26 6.68 2.25
C LYS A 166 -9.26 5.59 2.60
N ILE A 167 -8.43 5.85 3.59
CA ILE A 167 -7.54 4.86 4.18
C ILE A 167 -8.20 4.28 5.44
N GLU A 168 -8.32 2.96 5.48
CA GLU A 168 -8.65 2.21 6.68
C GLU A 168 -7.40 1.49 7.18
N GLU A 169 -7.07 1.61 8.48
CA GLU A 169 -5.90 1.01 9.10
C GLU A 169 -6.28 -0.26 9.86
N TYR A 170 -5.45 -1.29 9.72
CA TYR A 170 -5.55 -2.55 10.45
C TYR A 170 -4.18 -2.89 11.02
N ASN A 171 -4.07 -2.90 12.37
CA ASN A 171 -2.84 -3.20 13.08
C ASN A 171 -2.72 -4.71 13.28
N GLY A 172 -2.25 -5.41 12.27
CA GLY A 172 -2.08 -6.85 12.22
C GLY A 172 -1.61 -7.33 10.85
N ASP A 173 -1.42 -8.64 10.72
CA ASP A 173 -1.08 -9.26 9.45
C ASP A 173 -2.30 -9.37 8.51
N TYR A 174 -2.09 -9.98 7.34
CA TYR A 174 -3.15 -10.09 6.34
C TYR A 174 -4.31 -10.97 6.81
N LYS A 175 -4.06 -11.98 7.63
CA LYS A 175 -5.09 -12.83 8.21
C LYS A 175 -5.98 -12.04 9.16
N PHE A 176 -5.37 -11.28 10.07
CA PHE A 176 -6.09 -10.37 10.98
C PHE A 176 -6.95 -9.36 10.21
N TYR A 177 -6.41 -8.77 9.14
CA TYR A 177 -7.15 -7.86 8.27
C TYR A 177 -8.42 -8.52 7.70
N LEU A 178 -8.33 -9.76 7.19
CA LEU A 178 -9.49 -10.45 6.64
C LEU A 178 -10.58 -10.68 7.69
N GLU A 179 -10.21 -11.11 8.89
CA GLU A 179 -11.13 -11.33 10.00
C GLU A 179 -11.83 -10.03 10.43
N GLU A 180 -11.08 -8.95 10.60
CA GLU A 180 -11.64 -7.66 10.99
C GLU A 180 -12.51 -7.03 9.89
N ARG A 181 -12.11 -7.16 8.65
CA ARG A 181 -12.91 -6.72 7.50
C ARG A 181 -14.25 -7.45 7.44
N GLU A 182 -14.27 -8.77 7.65
CA GLU A 182 -15.50 -9.55 7.67
C GLU A 182 -16.43 -9.13 8.82
N LYS A 183 -15.88 -8.94 10.03
CA LYS A 183 -16.65 -8.42 11.18
C LYS A 183 -17.28 -7.05 10.89
N ARG A 184 -16.50 -6.12 10.33
CA ARG A 184 -16.99 -4.79 9.96
C ARG A 184 -18.08 -4.84 8.89
N LEU A 185 -17.97 -5.75 7.90
CA LEU A 185 -19.00 -5.93 6.88
C LEU A 185 -20.31 -6.44 7.51
N LYS A 186 -20.26 -7.50 8.32
CA LYS A 186 -21.42 -8.05 9.03
C LYS A 186 -22.10 -7.02 9.92
N PHE A 187 -21.31 -6.17 10.60
CA PHE A 187 -21.85 -5.10 11.41
C PHE A 187 -22.61 -4.07 10.56
N LYS A 188 -22.01 -3.60 9.46
CA LYS A 188 -22.65 -2.65 8.54
C LYS A 188 -23.94 -3.22 7.91
N GLU A 189 -23.95 -4.48 7.53
CA GLU A 189 -25.14 -5.15 7.02
C GLU A 189 -26.27 -5.19 8.05
N LYS A 190 -25.95 -5.48 9.31
CA LYS A 190 -26.91 -5.47 10.42
C LYS A 190 -27.46 -4.07 10.69
N GLU A 191 -26.61 -3.04 10.74
CA GLU A 191 -27.04 -1.66 10.86
C GLU A 191 -27.98 -1.23 9.74
N TYR A 192 -27.60 -1.54 8.48
CA TYR A 192 -28.44 -1.24 7.32
C TYR A 192 -29.78 -1.96 7.39
N SER A 193 -29.81 -3.24 7.75
CA SER A 193 -31.04 -4.00 7.93
C SER A 193 -31.95 -3.37 9.01
N ASN A 194 -31.38 -2.94 10.13
CA ASN A 194 -32.11 -2.26 11.20
C ASN A 194 -32.68 -0.91 10.72
N PHE A 195 -31.86 -0.13 10.01
CA PHE A 195 -32.28 1.14 9.44
C PHE A 195 -33.48 0.98 8.48
N ILE A 196 -33.42 -0.01 7.59
CA ILE A 196 -34.53 -0.30 6.65
C ILE A 196 -35.81 -0.71 7.40
N LYS A 197 -35.68 -1.53 8.46
CA LYS A 197 -36.84 -1.93 9.28
C LYS A 197 -37.48 -0.71 9.95
N GLU A 198 -36.68 0.16 10.55
CA GLU A 198 -37.20 1.34 11.23
C GLU A 198 -37.80 2.37 10.25
N LYS A 199 -37.18 2.55 9.09
CA LYS A 199 -37.72 3.39 8.03
C LYS A 199 -39.13 2.91 7.60
N ARG A 200 -39.30 1.59 7.34
CA ARG A 200 -40.61 1.01 6.99
C ARG A 200 -41.64 1.18 8.09
N ARG A 201 -41.22 1.02 9.35
CA ARG A 201 -42.09 1.24 10.50
C ARG A 201 -42.61 2.68 10.55
N LEU A 202 -41.73 3.65 10.36
CA LEU A 202 -42.10 5.08 10.36
C LEU A 202 -43.00 5.45 9.17
N GLU A 203 -42.71 4.89 7.97
CA GLU A 203 -43.56 5.07 6.78
C GLU A 203 -44.98 4.54 7.00
N ASN A 204 -45.13 3.36 7.62
CA ASN A 204 -46.44 2.79 7.97
C ASN A 204 -47.19 3.60 8.98
N LEU A 205 -46.48 4.14 10.00
CA LEU A 205 -47.10 5.06 10.99
C LEU A 205 -47.60 6.37 10.34
N ALA A 206 -46.80 6.93 9.44
CA ALA A 206 -47.17 8.15 8.72
C ALA A 206 -48.37 7.97 7.75
N SER A 207 -48.51 6.80 7.13
CA SER A 207 -49.68 6.49 6.29
C SER A 207 -50.96 6.32 7.11
N ASN A 208 -50.91 5.66 8.27
CA ASN A 208 -52.07 5.48 9.16
C ASN A 208 -52.58 6.80 9.76
N ILE A 209 -51.69 7.81 9.93
CA ILE A 209 -52.09 9.14 10.42
C ILE A 209 -52.82 9.97 9.35
N LYS A 210 -52.55 9.69 8.07
CA LYS A 210 -53.20 10.40 6.92
C LYS A 210 -54.60 9.87 6.59
N GLU A 211 -54.94 8.67 7.06
CA GLU A 211 -56.27 8.03 6.83
C GLU A 211 -57.29 8.33 7.93
N HIS A 212 -56.93 9.14 8.94
CA HIS A 212 -57.82 9.63 9.98
C HIS A 212 -57.84 11.16 9.94
#